data_608c3033fc931c435f7e3f5e87750fbe
#
_entry.id   608c3033fc931c435f7e3f5e87750fbe
#
_cell.length_a   1.000
_cell.length_b   1.000
_cell.length_c   1.000
_cell.angle_alpha   90.00
_cell.angle_beta   90.00
_cell.angle_gamma   90.00
#
_symmetry.space_group_name_H-M   'P 1'
#
loop_
_entity.id
_entity.type
_entity.pdbx_description
1 polymer ?
#
loop_
_entity_poly.entity_id
_entity_poly.type
_entity_poly.pdbx_seq_one_letter_code
_entity_poly.pdbx_strand_id
1 'polypeptide(L)'
;READGALSQGAYSLKTQVEEVKCAPCTMEEGERRRSYWLPLLMLYLLYFIGMPLWGVVVTGLWYIGLLHLEGEGHLDRYGVSRMLGVVLMVRTMHGQRFLERISRSRGFWRAFGEFSIWLCLLVMLGVVALLVLGAISTVMAPPEEYLPASDLLLIPGVTSFVPFWWPVLALVFALVIHEYSHGIQARAHGMRVRSFGLLLVGPIPIGAFAEPQMHEMVRAPRRERMRLYAAGPSINIIATYVALIVLSAAASGLVASHPGVYATGIIAEEGAEEAELLPYEIITRIEGVRVTDHSEFSEQMDLLSSGEEVTFTKLSRPNSEGLRTVRDISVTLGDRYQYYIGLCDSDAVCVEDTEVLLAELGIEHGDAFLGVSGLRSSSS
;
A
#
# COMPACT_ATOMS: atom_id res chain seq x y z
N ARG A 1 44.44 -68.83 -1.57
CA ARG A 1 44.41 -68.31 -3.00
C ARG A 1 43.01 -68.10 -3.51
N GLU A 2 41.95 -68.71 -2.94
CA GLU A 2 40.54 -68.47 -3.37
C GLU A 2 39.87 -67.30 -2.63
N ALA A 3 40.35 -66.88 -1.50
CA ALA A 3 39.78 -65.78 -0.72
C ALA A 3 40.17 -64.39 -1.29
N ASP A 4 41.29 -64.23 -1.95
CA ASP A 4 41.76 -62.98 -2.53
C ASP A 4 41.05 -62.61 -3.83
N GLY A 5 40.48 -63.61 -4.58
CA GLY A 5 39.72 -63.42 -5.78
C GLY A 5 38.32 -62.85 -5.55
N ALA A 6 37.67 -63.21 -4.45
CA ALA A 6 36.32 -62.76 -4.11
C ALA A 6 36.29 -61.30 -3.62
N LEU A 7 37.34 -60.86 -2.93
CA LEU A 7 37.46 -59.46 -2.48
C LEU A 7 37.76 -58.48 -3.62
N SER A 8 38.48 -58.91 -4.65
CA SER A 8 38.79 -58.08 -5.80
C SER A 8 37.57 -57.86 -6.73
N GLN A 9 36.72 -58.89 -6.91
CA GLN A 9 35.48 -58.77 -7.67
C GLN A 9 34.43 -57.94 -6.97
N GLY A 10 34.32 -58.02 -5.65
CA GLY A 10 33.41 -57.17 -4.86
C GLY A 10 33.80 -55.68 -4.88
N ALA A 11 35.13 -55.41 -4.88
CA ALA A 11 35.62 -54.04 -4.95
C ALA A 11 35.44 -53.39 -6.35
N TYR A 12 35.54 -54.20 -7.40
CA TYR A 12 35.27 -53.72 -8.77
C TYR A 12 33.77 -53.45 -9.00
N SER A 13 32.88 -54.31 -8.50
CA SER A 13 31.44 -54.12 -8.57
C SER A 13 30.94 -52.87 -7.82
N LEU A 14 31.54 -52.60 -6.64
CA LEU A 14 31.23 -51.40 -5.85
C LEU A 14 31.75 -50.11 -6.52
N LYS A 15 32.91 -50.13 -7.17
CA LYS A 15 33.44 -49.00 -7.92
C LYS A 15 32.60 -48.66 -9.13
N THR A 16 32.12 -49.66 -9.88
CA THR A 16 31.24 -49.42 -11.05
C THR A 16 29.86 -48.90 -10.64
N GLN A 17 29.28 -49.38 -9.53
CA GLN A 17 28.03 -48.83 -9.01
C GLN A 17 28.17 -47.42 -8.45
N VAL A 18 29.34 -47.06 -7.88
CA VAL A 18 29.61 -45.70 -7.39
C VAL A 18 29.88 -44.71 -8.54
N GLU A 19 30.43 -45.18 -9.68
CA GLU A 19 30.56 -44.34 -10.89
C GLU A 19 29.24 -44.16 -11.65
N GLU A 20 28.38 -45.18 -11.71
CA GLU A 20 27.03 -45.01 -12.29
C GLU A 20 26.13 -44.09 -11.46
N VAL A 21 26.27 -44.03 -10.14
CA VAL A 21 25.52 -43.09 -9.29
C VAL A 21 26.05 -41.65 -9.39
N LYS A 22 27.26 -41.40 -9.89
CA LYS A 22 27.81 -40.08 -10.13
C LYS A 22 27.37 -39.43 -11.44
N CYS A 23 26.85 -40.18 -12.38
CA CYS A 23 26.43 -39.67 -13.70
C CYS A 23 24.90 -39.53 -13.89
N ALA A 24 24.08 -39.89 -12.92
CA ALA A 24 22.63 -39.87 -13.04
C ALA A 24 21.92 -38.51 -12.86
N PRO A 25 22.53 -37.39 -12.38
CA PRO A 25 21.82 -36.15 -12.27
C PRO A 25 22.02 -35.15 -13.44
N CYS A 26 22.82 -35.49 -14.45
CA CYS A 26 23.13 -34.51 -15.51
C CYS A 26 22.21 -34.51 -16.74
N THR A 27 21.29 -35.44 -16.84
CA THR A 27 20.50 -35.59 -18.11
C THR A 27 19.03 -35.26 -18.01
N MET A 28 18.50 -34.81 -16.88
CA MET A 28 17.06 -34.49 -16.76
C MET A 28 16.70 -33.01 -16.79
N GLU A 29 17.64 -32.08 -16.88
CA GLU A 29 17.34 -30.65 -16.94
C GLU A 29 17.55 -29.99 -18.31
N GLU A 30 18.12 -30.66 -19.28
CA GLU A 30 18.33 -30.10 -20.63
C GLU A 30 17.14 -30.28 -21.60
N GLY A 31 16.12 -31.06 -21.23
CA GLY A 31 15.03 -31.45 -22.12
C GLY A 31 13.88 -30.46 -22.26
N GLU A 32 13.72 -29.46 -21.41
CA GLU A 32 12.50 -28.64 -21.34
C GLU A 32 12.71 -27.11 -21.39
N ARG A 33 13.80 -26.63 -21.96
CA ARG A 33 13.86 -25.23 -22.41
C ARG A 33 13.10 -25.05 -23.74
N ARG A 34 11.86 -25.52 -23.80
CA ARG A 34 10.96 -25.06 -24.87
C ARG A 34 10.76 -23.57 -24.65
N ARG A 35 11.36 -22.78 -25.56
CA ARG A 35 11.14 -21.32 -25.66
C ARG A 35 9.65 -21.08 -25.82
N SER A 36 8.92 -21.01 -24.71
CA SER A 36 7.49 -20.70 -24.73
C SER A 36 7.35 -19.21 -25.05
N TYR A 37 7.02 -18.86 -26.25
CA TYR A 37 6.75 -17.48 -26.66
C TYR A 37 5.31 -17.06 -26.39
N TRP A 38 4.42 -18.01 -26.06
CA TRP A 38 3.00 -17.76 -25.83
C TRP A 38 2.76 -16.92 -24.58
N LEU A 39 3.49 -17.17 -23.51
CA LEU A 39 3.32 -16.47 -22.25
C LEU A 39 3.69 -14.97 -22.33
N PRO A 40 4.84 -14.58 -22.93
CA PRO A 40 5.15 -13.19 -23.21
C PRO A 40 4.11 -12.48 -24.09
N LEU A 41 3.63 -13.14 -25.14
CA LEU A 41 2.61 -12.57 -26.03
C LEU A 41 1.27 -12.38 -25.29
N LEU A 42 0.86 -13.36 -24.49
CA LEU A 42 -0.32 -13.25 -23.65
C LEU A 42 -0.18 -12.09 -22.64
N MET A 43 0.98 -11.93 -22.04
CA MET A 43 1.26 -10.83 -21.11
C MET A 43 1.16 -9.47 -21.80
N LEU A 44 1.74 -9.31 -23.00
CA LEU A 44 1.64 -8.07 -23.76
C LEU A 44 0.20 -7.75 -24.15
N TYR A 45 -0.58 -8.77 -24.51
CA TYR A 45 -2.00 -8.63 -24.79
C TYR A 45 -2.78 -8.19 -23.54
N LEU A 46 -2.52 -8.82 -22.38
CA LEU A 46 -3.15 -8.46 -21.12
C LEU A 46 -2.79 -7.04 -20.69
N LEU A 47 -1.54 -6.61 -20.84
CA LEU A 47 -1.13 -5.24 -20.54
C LEU A 47 -1.89 -4.22 -21.39
N TYR A 48 -2.06 -4.51 -22.68
CA TYR A 48 -2.89 -3.68 -23.57
C TYR A 48 -4.36 -3.64 -23.14
N PHE A 49 -4.91 -4.81 -22.78
CA PHE A 49 -6.31 -4.95 -22.36
C PHE A 49 -6.61 -4.22 -21.02
N ILE A 50 -5.64 -4.17 -20.11
CA ILE A 50 -5.73 -3.44 -18.82
C ILE A 50 -5.64 -1.91 -19.02
N GLY A 51 -5.39 -1.43 -20.23
CA GLY A 51 -5.34 -0.01 -20.54
C GLY A 51 -3.94 0.60 -20.57
N MET A 52 -2.89 -0.23 -20.60
CA MET A 52 -1.52 0.29 -20.81
C MET A 52 -1.43 0.98 -22.18
N PRO A 53 -0.89 2.19 -22.26
CA PRO A 53 -0.75 2.89 -23.53
C PRO A 53 0.13 2.07 -24.49
N LEU A 54 -0.18 2.12 -25.78
CA LEU A 54 0.49 1.31 -26.82
C LEU A 54 2.02 1.44 -26.78
N TRP A 55 2.54 2.65 -26.52
CA TRP A 55 3.99 2.86 -26.38
C TRP A 55 4.60 2.03 -25.24
N GLY A 56 3.88 1.88 -24.11
CA GLY A 56 4.33 1.05 -22.98
C GLY A 56 4.39 -0.43 -23.33
N VAL A 57 3.39 -0.92 -24.07
CA VAL A 57 3.36 -2.31 -24.58
C VAL A 57 4.52 -2.55 -25.53
N VAL A 58 4.80 -1.59 -26.45
CA VAL A 58 5.92 -1.69 -27.40
C VAL A 58 7.26 -1.68 -26.66
N VAL A 59 7.47 -0.80 -25.69
CA VAL A 59 8.70 -0.76 -24.88
C VAL A 59 8.92 -2.08 -24.14
N THR A 60 7.87 -2.62 -23.53
CA THR A 60 7.92 -3.92 -22.84
C THR A 60 8.23 -5.06 -23.82
N GLY A 61 7.65 -5.03 -25.01
CA GLY A 61 7.95 -6.00 -26.08
C GLY A 61 9.40 -5.95 -26.56
N LEU A 62 9.92 -4.76 -26.81
CA LEU A 62 11.33 -4.55 -27.19
C LEU A 62 12.29 -4.99 -26.07
N TRP A 63 11.96 -4.68 -24.81
CA TRP A 63 12.71 -5.17 -23.65
C TRP A 63 12.78 -6.70 -23.66
N TYR A 64 11.66 -7.38 -23.89
CA TYR A 64 11.59 -8.84 -23.97
C TYR A 64 12.43 -9.42 -25.11
N ILE A 65 12.37 -8.82 -26.29
CA ILE A 65 13.19 -9.24 -27.44
C ILE A 65 14.67 -9.11 -27.13
N GLY A 66 15.08 -7.98 -26.52
CA GLY A 66 16.45 -7.77 -26.06
C GLY A 66 16.93 -8.82 -25.06
N LEU A 67 16.07 -9.18 -24.10
CA LEU A 67 16.37 -10.24 -23.14
C LEU A 67 16.51 -11.61 -23.76
N LEU A 68 15.66 -11.97 -24.73
CA LEU A 68 15.76 -13.22 -25.47
C LEU A 68 17.07 -13.31 -26.28
N HIS A 69 17.51 -12.20 -26.84
CA HIS A 69 18.78 -12.10 -27.55
C HIS A 69 19.96 -12.30 -26.58
N LEU A 70 20.00 -11.59 -25.46
CA LEU A 70 21.02 -11.74 -24.41
C LEU A 70 21.06 -13.14 -23.79
N GLU A 71 19.90 -13.79 -23.64
CA GLU A 71 19.83 -15.20 -23.21
C GLU A 71 20.44 -16.14 -24.26
N GLY A 72 20.16 -15.87 -25.55
CA GLY A 72 20.71 -16.65 -26.66
C GLY A 72 22.24 -16.58 -26.77
N GLU A 73 22.83 -15.47 -26.36
CA GLU A 73 24.29 -15.24 -26.30
C GLU A 73 24.93 -15.75 -24.99
N GLY A 74 24.14 -16.25 -24.02
CA GLY A 74 24.63 -16.72 -22.74
C GLY A 74 25.09 -15.62 -21.78
N HIS A 75 24.82 -14.35 -22.09
CA HIS A 75 25.20 -13.23 -21.23
C HIS A 75 24.43 -13.23 -19.91
N LEU A 76 23.16 -13.65 -19.92
CA LEU A 76 22.32 -13.70 -18.70
C LEU A 76 22.88 -14.66 -17.65
N ASP A 77 23.37 -15.83 -18.06
CA ASP A 77 23.97 -16.83 -17.14
C ASP A 77 25.22 -16.26 -16.45
N ARG A 78 25.99 -15.42 -17.15
CA ARG A 78 27.19 -14.80 -16.61
C ARG A 78 26.90 -13.82 -15.47
N TYR A 79 25.73 -13.19 -15.48
CA TYR A 79 25.27 -12.27 -14.43
C TYR A 79 24.38 -12.95 -13.37
N GLY A 80 24.21 -14.27 -13.42
CA GLY A 80 23.37 -14.99 -12.49
C GLY A 80 21.87 -14.71 -12.69
N VAL A 81 21.49 -14.27 -13.89
CA VAL A 81 20.11 -14.02 -14.28
C VAL A 81 19.56 -15.23 -15.00
N SER A 82 18.42 -15.75 -14.56
CA SER A 82 17.71 -16.84 -15.21
C SER A 82 16.26 -16.46 -15.47
N ARG A 83 15.71 -16.92 -16.59
CA ARG A 83 14.31 -16.70 -16.94
C ARG A 83 13.45 -17.85 -16.42
N MET A 84 12.41 -17.52 -15.66
CA MET A 84 11.45 -18.47 -15.11
C MET A 84 10.07 -18.21 -15.72
N LEU A 85 9.31 -19.27 -16.04
CA LEU A 85 7.99 -19.21 -16.67
C LEU A 85 7.93 -18.37 -17.97
N GLY A 86 9.06 -18.17 -18.64
CA GLY A 86 9.14 -17.44 -19.91
C GLY A 86 9.03 -15.91 -19.81
N VAL A 87 8.55 -15.36 -18.69
CA VAL A 87 8.25 -13.94 -18.50
C VAL A 87 9.03 -13.33 -17.33
N VAL A 88 9.20 -14.09 -16.25
CA VAL A 88 9.81 -13.62 -15.02
C VAL A 88 11.32 -13.78 -15.10
N LEU A 89 12.06 -12.69 -14.87
CA LEU A 89 13.49 -12.72 -14.68
C LEU A 89 13.82 -12.94 -13.21
N MET A 90 14.64 -13.93 -12.95
CA MET A 90 15.20 -14.20 -11.65
C MET A 90 16.64 -13.72 -11.62
N VAL A 91 16.87 -12.61 -10.93
CA VAL A 91 18.22 -12.05 -10.73
C VAL A 91 18.75 -12.52 -9.39
N ARG A 92 19.79 -13.38 -9.41
CA ARG A 92 20.43 -13.91 -8.21
C ARG A 92 21.63 -13.07 -7.81
N THR A 93 21.79 -12.85 -6.50
CA THR A 93 22.96 -12.18 -5.96
C THR A 93 23.52 -12.91 -4.75
N MET A 94 24.83 -12.93 -4.65
CA MET A 94 25.56 -13.40 -3.47
C MET A 94 25.90 -12.24 -2.52
N HIS A 95 25.62 -11.01 -2.94
CA HIS A 95 25.85 -9.83 -2.12
C HIS A 95 24.87 -9.82 -0.94
N GLY A 96 25.34 -9.38 0.22
CA GLY A 96 24.51 -9.34 1.44
C GLY A 96 24.64 -10.55 2.37
N GLN A 97 25.30 -11.65 1.96
CA GLN A 97 25.52 -12.81 2.84
C GLN A 97 26.33 -12.43 4.09
N ARG A 98 27.38 -11.59 3.94
CA ARG A 98 28.18 -11.10 5.09
C ARG A 98 27.34 -10.25 6.05
N PHE A 99 26.43 -9.46 5.51
CA PHE A 99 25.49 -8.65 6.29
C PHE A 99 24.50 -9.55 7.03
N LEU A 100 23.95 -10.54 6.33
CA LEU A 100 23.07 -11.55 6.91
C LEU A 100 23.76 -12.30 8.08
N GLU A 101 25.02 -12.74 7.89
CA GLU A 101 25.78 -13.43 8.92
C GLU A 101 26.03 -12.56 10.14
N ARG A 102 26.29 -11.28 9.94
CA ARG A 102 26.49 -10.31 11.03
C ARG A 102 25.22 -10.13 11.85
N ILE A 103 24.08 -9.93 11.19
CA ILE A 103 22.79 -9.72 11.86
C ILE A 103 22.31 -11.00 12.54
N SER A 104 22.42 -12.15 11.89
CA SER A 104 21.95 -13.43 12.42
C SER A 104 22.82 -13.98 13.57
N ARG A 105 23.91 -13.30 13.94
CA ARG A 105 24.83 -13.72 14.99
C ARG A 105 24.14 -13.91 16.34
N SER A 106 23.15 -13.09 16.66
CA SER A 106 22.35 -13.20 17.89
C SER A 106 21.22 -14.23 17.72
N ARG A 107 21.59 -15.52 17.65
CA ARG A 107 20.65 -16.62 17.42
C ARG A 107 19.49 -16.66 18.43
N GLY A 108 19.77 -16.37 19.71
CA GLY A 108 18.76 -16.36 20.78
C GLY A 108 17.65 -15.32 20.51
N PHE A 109 18.06 -14.10 20.20
CA PHE A 109 17.13 -13.00 19.85
C PHE A 109 16.26 -13.38 18.64
N TRP A 110 16.87 -13.85 17.55
CA TRP A 110 16.12 -14.18 16.34
C TRP A 110 15.19 -15.39 16.51
N ARG A 111 15.55 -16.37 17.33
CA ARG A 111 14.65 -17.47 17.69
C ARG A 111 13.45 -16.99 18.50
N ALA A 112 13.66 -16.06 19.44
CA ALA A 112 12.58 -15.42 20.18
C ALA A 112 11.68 -14.56 19.25
N PHE A 113 12.29 -13.79 18.36
CA PHE A 113 11.57 -13.06 17.31
C PHE A 113 10.72 -14.00 16.43
N GLY A 114 11.28 -15.15 16.02
CA GLY A 114 10.53 -16.15 15.25
C GLY A 114 9.32 -16.70 16.02
N GLU A 115 9.44 -16.90 17.33
CA GLU A 115 8.32 -17.30 18.18
C GLU A 115 7.25 -16.22 18.26
N PHE A 116 7.65 -14.98 18.50
CA PHE A 116 6.77 -13.81 18.45
C PHE A 116 6.06 -13.68 17.09
N SER A 117 6.80 -13.92 15.99
CA SER A 117 6.28 -13.87 14.63
C SER A 117 5.13 -14.85 14.38
N ILE A 118 5.22 -16.07 14.93
CA ILE A 118 4.13 -17.06 14.82
C ILE A 118 2.85 -16.52 15.45
N TRP A 119 2.95 -15.99 16.68
CA TRP A 119 1.78 -15.46 17.38
C TRP A 119 1.23 -14.19 16.72
N LEU A 120 2.11 -13.30 16.27
CA LEU A 120 1.70 -12.09 15.55
C LEU A 120 0.94 -12.44 14.27
N CYS A 121 1.48 -13.34 13.46
CA CYS A 121 0.81 -13.79 12.22
C CYS A 121 -0.52 -14.47 12.50
N LEU A 122 -0.62 -15.30 13.54
CA LEU A 122 -1.86 -15.95 13.94
C LEU A 122 -2.92 -14.92 14.34
N LEU A 123 -2.54 -13.95 15.19
CA LEU A 123 -3.45 -12.89 15.66
C LEU A 123 -3.96 -12.05 14.49
N VAL A 124 -3.05 -11.62 13.61
CA VAL A 124 -3.42 -10.81 12.43
C VAL A 124 -4.30 -11.63 11.48
N MET A 125 -3.99 -12.89 11.24
CA MET A 125 -4.81 -13.80 10.42
C MET A 125 -6.23 -13.92 10.98
N LEU A 126 -6.37 -14.16 12.27
CA LEU A 126 -7.69 -14.24 12.91
C LEU A 126 -8.44 -12.92 12.84
N GLY A 127 -7.72 -11.79 13.05
CA GLY A 127 -8.30 -10.45 12.91
C GLY A 127 -8.81 -10.18 11.50
N VAL A 128 -8.02 -10.49 10.48
CA VAL A 128 -8.42 -10.31 9.06
C VAL A 128 -9.63 -11.19 8.73
N VAL A 129 -9.63 -12.46 9.15
CA VAL A 129 -10.79 -13.36 8.94
C VAL A 129 -12.05 -12.80 9.62
N ALA A 130 -11.92 -12.32 10.87
CA ALA A 130 -13.04 -11.71 11.57
C ALA A 130 -13.54 -10.45 10.85
N LEU A 131 -12.66 -9.56 10.39
CA LEU A 131 -13.04 -8.37 9.63
C LEU A 131 -13.74 -8.71 8.32
N LEU A 132 -13.26 -9.72 7.59
CA LEU A 132 -13.91 -10.18 6.35
C LEU A 132 -15.31 -10.74 6.61
N VAL A 133 -15.47 -11.55 7.66
CA VAL A 133 -16.78 -12.11 8.05
C VAL A 133 -17.72 -10.99 8.48
N LEU A 134 -17.27 -10.07 9.34
CA LEU A 134 -18.08 -8.93 9.79
C LEU A 134 -18.46 -8.02 8.63
N GLY A 135 -17.50 -7.74 7.73
CA GLY A 135 -17.75 -6.95 6.52
C GLY A 135 -18.77 -7.61 5.59
N ALA A 136 -18.68 -8.93 5.39
CA ALA A 136 -19.67 -9.65 4.60
C ALA A 136 -21.08 -9.61 5.23
N ILE A 137 -21.17 -9.78 6.54
CA ILE A 137 -22.44 -9.66 7.28
C ILE A 137 -23.00 -8.24 7.16
N SER A 138 -22.17 -7.22 7.38
CA SER A 138 -22.55 -5.81 7.26
C SER A 138 -23.10 -5.49 5.88
N THR A 139 -22.42 -5.93 4.81
CA THR A 139 -22.87 -5.70 3.42
C THR A 139 -24.21 -6.37 3.12
N VAL A 140 -24.48 -7.52 3.72
CA VAL A 140 -25.79 -8.20 3.55
C VAL A 140 -26.90 -7.49 4.32
N MET A 141 -26.60 -6.95 5.51
CA MET A 141 -27.60 -6.29 6.37
C MET A 141 -27.89 -4.85 5.93
N ALA A 142 -26.87 -4.15 5.44
CA ALA A 142 -26.96 -2.78 4.94
C ALA A 142 -26.15 -2.70 3.62
N PRO A 143 -26.75 -3.06 2.49
CA PRO A 143 -26.06 -2.98 1.19
C PRO A 143 -25.72 -1.52 0.88
N PRO A 144 -24.52 -1.25 0.35
CA PRO A 144 -24.13 0.10 -0.02
C PRO A 144 -25.02 0.64 -1.16
N GLU A 145 -25.39 1.90 -1.10
CA GLU A 145 -26.18 2.57 -2.13
C GLU A 145 -25.39 2.71 -3.44
N GLU A 146 -24.09 2.93 -3.33
CA GLU A 146 -23.19 3.03 -4.49
C GLU A 146 -22.09 1.94 -4.38
N TYR A 147 -21.84 1.27 -5.50
CA TYR A 147 -20.76 0.29 -5.61
C TYR A 147 -19.50 0.96 -6.13
N LEU A 148 -18.37 0.65 -5.49
CA LEU A 148 -17.06 1.06 -6.00
C LEU A 148 -16.82 0.49 -7.40
N PRO A 149 -16.29 1.28 -8.35
CA PRO A 149 -15.91 0.77 -9.65
C PRO A 149 -14.87 -0.35 -9.52
N ALA A 150 -14.94 -1.33 -10.40
CA ALA A 150 -14.04 -2.49 -10.34
C ALA A 150 -12.54 -2.12 -10.40
N SER A 151 -12.20 -0.99 -11.03
CA SER A 151 -10.85 -0.42 -11.06
C SER A 151 -10.32 -0.03 -9.68
N ASP A 152 -11.20 0.34 -8.76
CA ASP A 152 -10.84 0.85 -7.44
C ASP A 152 -10.84 -0.26 -6.37
N LEU A 153 -11.37 -1.44 -6.71
CA LEU A 153 -11.30 -2.63 -5.85
C LEU A 153 -9.88 -3.19 -5.75
N LEU A 154 -9.05 -2.99 -6.77
CA LEU A 154 -7.66 -3.42 -6.78
C LEU A 154 -6.75 -2.19 -6.69
N LEU A 155 -6.00 -2.09 -5.59
CA LEU A 155 -5.01 -1.02 -5.39
C LEU A 155 -3.78 -1.25 -6.30
N ILE A 156 -3.96 -0.99 -7.60
CA ILE A 156 -2.87 -1.14 -8.58
C ILE A 156 -2.19 0.22 -8.77
N PRO A 157 -0.88 0.34 -8.46
CA PRO A 157 -0.14 1.58 -8.64
C PRO A 157 -0.25 2.13 -10.07
N GLY A 158 -0.70 3.38 -10.20
CA GLY A 158 -0.86 4.06 -11.48
C GLY A 158 -2.10 3.68 -12.31
N VAL A 159 -2.93 2.76 -11.84
CA VAL A 159 -4.23 2.39 -12.46
C VAL A 159 -5.37 2.94 -11.61
N THR A 160 -5.32 2.72 -10.31
CA THR A 160 -6.31 3.26 -9.37
C THR A 160 -6.13 4.78 -9.27
N SER A 161 -7.22 5.53 -9.44
CA SER A 161 -7.21 6.99 -9.62
C SER A 161 -6.52 7.78 -8.49
N PHE A 162 -6.60 7.29 -7.25
CA PHE A 162 -6.01 7.92 -6.07
C PHE A 162 -4.65 7.32 -5.64
N VAL A 163 -4.13 6.32 -6.37
CA VAL A 163 -2.86 5.65 -6.03
C VAL A 163 -1.77 6.06 -7.00
N PRO A 164 -0.83 6.93 -6.61
CA PRO A 164 0.29 7.31 -7.45
C PRO A 164 1.21 6.11 -7.71
N PHE A 165 1.89 6.08 -8.86
CA PHE A 165 2.68 4.93 -9.28
C PHE A 165 3.94 4.70 -8.43
N TRP A 166 4.73 5.76 -8.20
CA TRP A 166 6.09 5.60 -7.67
C TRP A 166 6.17 5.22 -6.20
N TRP A 167 5.35 5.84 -5.34
CA TRP A 167 5.42 5.60 -3.91
C TRP A 167 5.06 4.17 -3.50
N PRO A 168 3.97 3.58 -4.02
CA PRO A 168 3.66 2.18 -3.76
C PRO A 168 4.71 1.21 -4.31
N VAL A 169 5.31 1.50 -5.48
CA VAL A 169 6.39 0.67 -6.04
C VAL A 169 7.61 0.68 -5.14
N LEU A 170 8.03 1.86 -4.64
CA LEU A 170 9.15 1.96 -3.70
C LEU A 170 8.85 1.24 -2.38
N ALA A 171 7.63 1.42 -1.85
CA ALA A 171 7.19 0.72 -0.63
C ALA A 171 7.18 -0.79 -0.83
N LEU A 172 6.71 -1.29 -1.99
CA LEU A 172 6.71 -2.71 -2.34
C LEU A 172 8.13 -3.27 -2.39
N VAL A 173 9.06 -2.58 -3.05
CA VAL A 173 10.48 -3.00 -3.12
C VAL A 173 11.08 -3.10 -1.72
N PHE A 174 10.87 -2.07 -0.90
CA PHE A 174 11.35 -2.07 0.49
C PHE A 174 10.76 -3.23 1.29
N ALA A 175 9.43 -3.40 1.23
CA ALA A 175 8.72 -4.47 1.91
C ALA A 175 9.21 -5.86 1.47
N LEU A 176 9.43 -6.09 0.18
CA LEU A 176 9.96 -7.34 -0.35
C LEU A 176 11.37 -7.62 0.16
N VAL A 177 12.24 -6.62 0.17
CA VAL A 177 13.62 -6.78 0.64
C VAL A 177 13.67 -7.17 2.11
N ILE A 178 12.98 -6.43 3.00
CA ILE A 178 12.97 -6.76 4.43
C ILE A 178 12.31 -8.10 4.72
N HIS A 179 11.26 -8.46 3.97
CA HIS A 179 10.57 -9.74 4.04
C HIS A 179 11.52 -10.90 3.80
N GLU A 180 12.23 -10.87 2.66
CA GLU A 180 13.15 -11.96 2.27
C GLU A 180 14.39 -12.02 3.16
N TYR A 181 14.91 -10.85 3.59
CA TYR A 181 16.00 -10.84 4.57
C TYR A 181 15.56 -11.45 5.89
N SER A 182 14.33 -11.24 6.33
CA SER A 182 13.81 -11.84 7.57
C SER A 182 13.76 -13.37 7.50
N HIS A 183 13.32 -13.94 6.36
CA HIS A 183 13.40 -15.38 6.10
C HIS A 183 14.86 -15.87 6.15
N GLY A 184 15.77 -15.16 5.49
CA GLY A 184 17.20 -15.48 5.49
C GLY A 184 17.84 -15.45 6.89
N ILE A 185 17.50 -14.45 7.69
CA ILE A 185 17.96 -14.30 9.08
C ILE A 185 17.47 -15.48 9.93
N GLN A 186 16.19 -15.85 9.82
CA GLN A 186 15.63 -16.97 10.54
C GLN A 186 16.26 -18.29 10.12
N ALA A 187 16.48 -18.53 8.83
CA ALA A 187 17.17 -19.70 8.35
C ALA A 187 18.57 -19.83 9.01
N ARG A 188 19.35 -18.73 9.02
CA ARG A 188 20.69 -18.70 9.64
C ARG A 188 20.65 -18.86 11.16
N ALA A 189 19.66 -18.27 11.84
CA ALA A 189 19.49 -18.41 13.29
C ALA A 189 19.23 -19.87 13.71
N HIS A 190 18.61 -20.65 12.82
CA HIS A 190 18.37 -22.08 12.98
C HIS A 190 19.48 -22.97 12.38
N GLY A 191 20.57 -22.37 11.88
CA GLY A 191 21.72 -23.10 11.35
C GLY A 191 21.58 -23.54 9.89
N MET A 192 20.49 -23.16 9.21
CA MET A 192 20.31 -23.46 7.80
C MET A 192 21.14 -22.51 6.93
N ARG A 193 21.66 -23.02 5.81
CA ARG A 193 22.43 -22.21 4.86
C ARG A 193 21.52 -21.52 3.87
N VAL A 194 21.77 -20.24 3.61
CA VAL A 194 21.13 -19.47 2.54
C VAL A 194 22.06 -19.46 1.34
N ARG A 195 21.58 -19.97 0.20
CA ARG A 195 22.36 -20.13 -1.02
C ARG A 195 22.50 -18.80 -1.77
N SER A 196 21.40 -18.12 -1.98
CA SER A 196 21.34 -16.86 -2.71
C SER A 196 20.15 -16.02 -2.27
N PHE A 197 20.23 -14.74 -2.55
CA PHE A 197 19.10 -13.81 -2.56
C PHE A 197 18.81 -13.42 -4.00
N GLY A 198 17.60 -12.99 -4.28
CA GLY A 198 17.32 -12.49 -5.60
C GLY A 198 16.02 -11.70 -5.67
N LEU A 199 15.85 -11.08 -6.85
CA LEU A 199 14.66 -10.36 -7.24
C LEU A 199 14.00 -11.08 -8.41
N LEU A 200 12.68 -11.09 -8.39
CA LEU A 200 11.83 -11.51 -9.49
C LEU A 200 11.33 -10.25 -10.20
N LEU A 201 11.63 -10.14 -11.48
CA LEU A 201 11.26 -9.01 -12.30
C LEU A 201 10.35 -9.43 -13.43
N VAL A 202 9.32 -8.62 -13.71
CA VAL A 202 8.54 -8.68 -14.96
C VAL A 202 8.79 -7.37 -15.70
N GLY A 203 9.49 -7.44 -16.81
CA GLY A 203 10.06 -6.24 -17.40
C GLY A 203 11.03 -5.57 -16.41
N PRO A 204 11.00 -4.25 -16.24
CA PRO A 204 11.79 -3.53 -15.24
C PRO A 204 11.16 -3.52 -13.84
N ILE A 205 9.94 -4.05 -13.68
CA ILE A 205 9.16 -3.94 -12.45
C ILE A 205 9.48 -5.13 -11.53
N PRO A 206 9.95 -4.90 -10.30
CA PRO A 206 10.12 -5.95 -9.31
C PRO A 206 8.75 -6.41 -8.81
N ILE A 207 8.43 -7.70 -9.07
CA ILE A 207 7.19 -8.33 -8.62
C ILE A 207 7.38 -9.22 -7.40
N GLY A 208 8.63 -9.52 -7.05
CA GLY A 208 8.95 -10.36 -5.92
C GLY A 208 10.43 -10.31 -5.58
N ALA A 209 10.75 -10.83 -4.41
CA ALA A 209 12.10 -11.15 -3.99
C ALA A 209 12.12 -12.59 -3.47
N PHE A 210 13.29 -13.16 -3.28
CA PHE A 210 13.42 -14.49 -2.68
C PHE A 210 14.74 -14.62 -1.91
N ALA A 211 14.67 -15.34 -0.80
CA ALA A 211 15.83 -15.89 -0.14
C ALA A 211 15.79 -17.42 -0.34
N GLU A 212 16.84 -18.01 -0.83
CA GLU A 212 16.92 -19.44 -1.15
C GLU A 212 17.65 -20.21 -0.03
N PRO A 213 16.93 -20.66 1.05
CA PRO A 213 17.50 -21.59 1.99
C PRO A 213 17.74 -22.95 1.32
N GLN A 214 18.72 -23.71 1.78
CA GLN A 214 18.93 -25.05 1.23
C GLN A 214 17.72 -25.93 1.54
N MET A 215 16.98 -26.35 0.51
CA MET A 215 15.71 -27.08 0.62
C MET A 215 15.83 -28.34 1.47
N HIS A 216 16.92 -29.11 1.33
CA HIS A 216 17.12 -30.33 2.11
C HIS A 216 17.32 -30.05 3.61
N GLU A 217 17.93 -28.93 4.01
CA GLU A 217 18.05 -28.50 5.40
C GLU A 217 16.71 -28.05 5.96
N MET A 218 15.95 -27.32 5.15
CA MET A 218 14.61 -26.83 5.53
C MET A 218 13.61 -27.98 5.75
N VAL A 219 13.59 -28.96 4.86
CA VAL A 219 12.66 -30.12 4.97
C VAL A 219 12.97 -30.96 6.20
N ARG A 220 14.24 -31.10 6.56
CA ARG A 220 14.69 -31.87 7.76
C ARG A 220 14.52 -31.11 9.07
N ALA A 221 14.34 -29.77 9.01
CA ALA A 221 14.18 -28.96 10.20
C ALA A 221 12.88 -29.28 10.96
N PRO A 222 12.87 -29.18 12.30
CA PRO A 222 11.67 -29.34 13.12
C PRO A 222 10.54 -28.44 12.65
N ARG A 223 9.29 -28.91 12.79
CA ARG A 223 8.11 -28.14 12.35
C ARG A 223 8.08 -26.71 12.91
N ARG A 224 8.43 -26.54 14.19
CA ARG A 224 8.43 -25.23 14.86
C ARG A 224 9.45 -24.26 14.25
N GLU A 225 10.62 -24.73 13.85
CA GLU A 225 11.64 -23.92 13.18
C GLU A 225 11.19 -23.46 11.78
N ARG A 226 10.51 -24.35 11.05
CA ARG A 226 9.88 -24.00 9.76
C ARG A 226 8.77 -22.97 9.92
N MET A 227 7.93 -23.11 10.95
CA MET A 227 6.88 -22.12 11.24
C MET A 227 7.47 -20.74 11.57
N ARG A 228 8.53 -20.68 12.40
CA ARG A 228 9.25 -19.42 12.68
C ARG A 228 9.82 -18.80 11.41
N LEU A 229 10.40 -19.63 10.55
CA LEU A 229 10.94 -19.17 9.26
C LEU A 229 9.85 -18.60 8.39
N TYR A 230 8.71 -19.27 8.20
CA TYR A 230 7.62 -18.79 7.37
C TYR A 230 6.91 -17.55 7.94
N ALA A 231 6.77 -17.46 9.26
CA ALA A 231 6.13 -16.33 9.91
C ALA A 231 7.00 -15.07 9.92
N ALA A 232 8.32 -15.20 9.80
CA ALA A 232 9.26 -14.08 9.94
C ALA A 232 9.07 -12.99 8.86
N GLY A 233 8.87 -13.41 7.60
CA GLY A 233 8.65 -12.46 6.48
C GLY A 233 7.42 -11.59 6.67
N PRO A 234 6.21 -12.16 6.81
CA PRO A 234 5.01 -11.37 7.05
C PRO A 234 5.10 -10.50 8.30
N SER A 235 5.68 -11.04 9.39
CA SER A 235 5.78 -10.30 10.65
C SER A 235 6.62 -9.05 10.56
N ILE A 236 7.77 -9.09 9.86
CA ILE A 236 8.61 -7.91 9.73
C ILE A 236 7.90 -6.81 8.94
N ASN A 237 7.09 -7.17 7.94
CA ASN A 237 6.30 -6.21 7.18
C ASN A 237 5.22 -5.56 8.05
N ILE A 238 4.53 -6.34 8.90
CA ILE A 238 3.54 -5.82 9.85
C ILE A 238 4.21 -4.83 10.82
N ILE A 239 5.36 -5.21 11.38
CA ILE A 239 6.11 -4.34 12.31
C ILE A 239 6.60 -3.08 11.59
N ALA A 240 7.16 -3.21 10.37
CA ALA A 240 7.64 -2.07 9.59
C ALA A 240 6.49 -1.10 9.25
N THR A 241 5.32 -1.62 8.90
CA THR A 241 4.12 -0.80 8.66
C THR A 241 3.71 -0.04 9.92
N TYR A 242 3.68 -0.71 11.07
CA TYR A 242 3.33 -0.08 12.34
C TYR A 242 4.34 1.00 12.74
N VAL A 243 5.65 0.73 12.57
CA VAL A 243 6.71 1.72 12.80
C VAL A 243 6.56 2.91 11.85
N ALA A 244 6.30 2.65 10.56
CA ALA A 244 6.08 3.72 9.58
C ALA A 244 4.87 4.59 9.94
N LEU A 245 3.77 4.00 10.43
CA LEU A 245 2.60 4.74 10.90
C LEU A 245 2.91 5.61 12.14
N ILE A 246 3.70 5.10 13.09
CA ILE A 246 4.14 5.88 14.24
C ILE A 246 5.00 7.08 13.80
N VAL A 247 5.96 6.84 12.90
CA VAL A 247 6.83 7.91 12.37
C VAL A 247 6.01 8.93 11.60
N LEU A 248 5.07 8.49 10.78
CA LEU A 248 4.16 9.37 10.04
C LEU A 248 3.30 10.21 10.99
N SER A 249 2.70 9.57 12.01
CA SER A 249 1.90 10.26 13.03
C SER A 249 2.73 11.30 13.80
N ALA A 250 3.94 10.94 14.21
CA ALA A 250 4.84 11.87 14.90
C ALA A 250 5.29 13.03 13.99
N ALA A 251 5.54 12.75 12.71
CA ALA A 251 5.86 13.80 11.74
C ALA A 251 4.66 14.72 11.49
N ALA A 252 3.46 14.13 11.32
CA ALA A 252 2.23 14.88 11.09
C ALA A 252 1.87 15.78 12.30
N SER A 253 2.06 15.30 13.53
CA SER A 253 1.81 16.09 14.74
C SER A 253 2.76 17.28 14.90
N GLY A 254 3.92 17.27 14.23
CA GLY A 254 4.86 18.39 14.18
C GLY A 254 4.56 19.42 13.07
N LEU A 255 3.60 19.13 12.19
CA LEU A 255 3.20 20.06 11.13
C LEU A 255 2.27 21.12 11.72
N VAL A 256 2.70 22.38 11.63
CA VAL A 256 1.89 23.53 12.01
C VAL A 256 1.38 24.19 10.74
N ALA A 257 0.09 24.52 10.70
CA ALA A 257 -0.47 25.24 9.56
C ALA A 257 0.24 26.59 9.40
N SER A 258 0.76 26.85 8.21
CA SER A 258 1.39 28.15 7.89
C SER A 258 0.36 29.28 7.91
N HIS A 259 -0.90 28.96 7.69
CA HIS A 259 -2.03 29.91 7.71
C HIS A 259 -3.18 29.27 8.49
N PRO A 260 -3.20 29.42 9.83
CA PRO A 260 -4.29 28.90 10.65
C PRO A 260 -5.59 29.60 10.31
N GLY A 261 -6.67 28.84 10.25
CA GLY A 261 -8.00 29.31 9.90
C GLY A 261 -8.90 28.15 9.51
N VAL A 262 -10.05 28.47 8.96
CA VAL A 262 -11.07 27.50 8.55
C VAL A 262 -11.33 27.62 7.05
N TYR A 263 -11.49 26.51 6.35
CA TYR A 263 -11.86 26.50 4.93
C TYR A 263 -13.02 25.55 4.69
N ALA A 264 -13.82 25.89 3.68
CA ALA A 264 -14.90 25.02 3.20
C ALA A 264 -14.46 24.22 1.97
N THR A 265 -14.97 23.01 1.82
CA THR A 265 -14.74 22.18 0.63
C THR A 265 -15.78 22.43 -0.46
N GLY A 266 -16.97 22.92 -0.08
CA GLY A 266 -18.04 23.30 -1.00
C GLY A 266 -18.72 24.60 -0.58
N ILE A 267 -19.28 25.29 -1.56
CA ILE A 267 -20.14 26.47 -1.38
C ILE A 267 -21.53 26.06 -1.78
N ILE A 268 -22.52 26.48 -1.00
CA ILE A 268 -23.93 26.20 -1.23
C ILE A 268 -24.50 27.33 -2.12
N ALA A 269 -25.20 26.93 -3.18
CA ALA A 269 -25.78 27.89 -4.12
C ALA A 269 -26.91 28.70 -3.47
N GLU A 270 -27.05 29.95 -3.91
CA GLU A 270 -28.08 30.89 -3.45
C GLU A 270 -27.95 31.29 -1.96
N GLU A 271 -26.78 31.07 -1.36
CA GLU A 271 -26.48 31.46 0.01
C GLU A 271 -25.39 32.54 0.08
N GLY A 272 -25.25 33.18 1.24
CA GLY A 272 -24.39 34.35 1.42
C GLY A 272 -22.93 34.14 1.03
N ALA A 273 -22.37 32.93 1.21
CA ALA A 273 -21.00 32.65 0.81
C ALA A 273 -20.80 32.69 -0.73
N GLU A 274 -21.77 32.25 -1.51
CA GLU A 274 -21.72 32.34 -2.98
C GLU A 274 -21.86 33.81 -3.43
N GLU A 275 -22.81 34.56 -2.86
CA GLU A 275 -23.02 35.96 -3.18
C GLU A 275 -21.79 36.83 -2.89
N ALA A 276 -21.04 36.49 -1.85
CA ALA A 276 -19.78 37.13 -1.46
C ALA A 276 -18.53 36.60 -2.20
N GLU A 277 -18.73 35.79 -3.25
CA GLU A 277 -17.64 35.18 -4.04
C GLU A 277 -16.60 34.44 -3.19
N LEU A 278 -17.05 33.74 -2.14
CA LEU A 278 -16.18 32.80 -1.40
C LEU A 278 -15.96 31.54 -2.23
N LEU A 279 -14.72 31.17 -2.43
CA LEU A 279 -14.39 29.98 -3.21
C LEU A 279 -13.99 28.81 -2.30
N PRO A 280 -14.28 27.54 -2.68
CA PRO A 280 -13.79 26.38 -1.92
C PRO A 280 -12.27 26.44 -1.72
N TYR A 281 -11.79 25.99 -0.55
CA TYR A 281 -10.38 26.00 -0.13
C TYR A 281 -9.74 27.38 0.06
N GLU A 282 -10.48 28.47 0.07
CA GLU A 282 -10.04 29.73 0.62
C GLU A 282 -10.13 29.67 2.16
N ILE A 283 -9.15 30.26 2.84
CA ILE A 283 -9.04 30.13 4.31
C ILE A 283 -9.63 31.38 4.97
N ILE A 284 -10.67 31.20 5.76
CA ILE A 284 -11.22 32.26 6.62
C ILE A 284 -10.32 32.34 7.85
N THR A 285 -9.80 33.52 8.14
CA THR A 285 -8.86 33.77 9.25
C THR A 285 -9.43 34.73 10.31
N ARG A 286 -10.46 35.50 9.96
CA ARG A 286 -11.12 36.41 10.90
C ARG A 286 -12.61 36.53 10.55
N ILE A 287 -13.42 36.76 11.59
CA ILE A 287 -14.84 37.13 11.54
C ILE A 287 -14.98 38.41 12.35
N GLU A 288 -15.51 39.49 11.76
CA GLU A 288 -15.60 40.81 12.42
C GLU A 288 -14.29 41.28 13.06
N GLY A 289 -13.17 40.99 12.41
CA GLY A 289 -11.82 41.32 12.95
C GLY A 289 -11.30 40.37 14.04
N VAL A 290 -12.15 39.50 14.59
CA VAL A 290 -11.75 38.46 15.56
C VAL A 290 -11.05 37.35 14.85
N ARG A 291 -9.86 36.94 15.33
CA ARG A 291 -9.08 35.85 14.71
C ARG A 291 -9.74 34.50 14.98
N VAL A 292 -9.77 33.68 13.93
CA VAL A 292 -10.27 32.31 13.95
C VAL A 292 -9.16 31.39 13.46
N THR A 293 -8.78 30.39 14.24
CA THR A 293 -7.68 29.47 13.93
C THR A 293 -8.13 28.04 13.64
N ASP A 294 -9.27 27.65 14.17
CA ASP A 294 -9.84 26.33 14.03
C ASP A 294 -11.39 26.37 13.95
N HIS A 295 -11.98 25.17 13.76
CA HIS A 295 -13.42 25.01 13.63
C HIS A 295 -14.19 25.37 14.90
N SER A 296 -13.62 25.15 16.09
CA SER A 296 -14.29 25.47 17.35
C SER A 296 -14.44 26.96 17.54
N GLU A 297 -13.35 27.73 17.34
CA GLU A 297 -13.37 29.18 17.39
C GLU A 297 -14.28 29.77 16.31
N PHE A 298 -14.33 29.15 15.11
CA PHE A 298 -15.25 29.56 14.06
C PHE A 298 -16.70 29.39 14.50
N SER A 299 -17.08 28.22 15.04
CA SER A 299 -18.44 27.97 15.52
C SER A 299 -18.83 28.93 16.65
N GLU A 300 -17.95 29.13 17.64
CA GLU A 300 -18.20 30.07 18.72
C GLU A 300 -18.47 31.50 18.23
N GLN A 301 -17.78 31.94 17.18
CA GLN A 301 -18.02 33.25 16.61
C GLN A 301 -19.32 33.29 15.79
N MET A 302 -19.66 32.23 15.06
CA MET A 302 -20.90 32.13 14.30
C MET A 302 -22.13 32.07 15.21
N ASP A 303 -22.03 31.40 16.36
CA ASP A 303 -23.13 31.30 17.35
C ASP A 303 -23.47 32.66 18.03
N LEU A 304 -22.59 33.65 17.89
CA LEU A 304 -22.86 35.04 18.37
C LEU A 304 -23.58 35.89 17.33
N LEU A 305 -23.72 35.41 16.13
CA LEU A 305 -24.30 36.16 14.98
C LEU A 305 -25.71 35.66 14.69
N SER A 306 -26.49 36.51 14.01
CA SER A 306 -27.85 36.18 13.66
C SER A 306 -28.06 36.15 12.13
N SER A 307 -29.07 35.42 11.69
CA SER A 307 -29.47 35.42 10.29
C SER A 307 -29.88 36.82 9.81
N GLY A 308 -29.55 37.18 8.57
CA GLY A 308 -29.79 38.49 7.99
C GLY A 308 -28.75 39.56 8.35
N GLU A 309 -27.79 39.25 9.19
CA GLU A 309 -26.69 40.15 9.57
C GLU A 309 -25.62 40.19 8.46
N GLU A 310 -25.13 41.41 8.15
CA GLU A 310 -24.01 41.60 7.24
C GLU A 310 -22.70 41.56 8.01
N VAL A 311 -21.87 40.53 7.79
CA VAL A 311 -20.68 40.21 8.57
C VAL A 311 -19.45 40.26 7.68
N THR A 312 -18.37 40.86 8.20
CA THR A 312 -17.09 40.93 7.47
C THR A 312 -16.20 39.73 7.79
N PHE A 313 -15.87 38.95 6.76
CA PHE A 313 -14.91 37.84 6.82
C PHE A 313 -13.62 38.24 6.15
N THR A 314 -12.50 38.00 6.85
CA THR A 314 -11.15 38.09 6.25
C THR A 314 -10.75 36.73 5.71
N LYS A 315 -10.57 36.63 4.40
CA LYS A 315 -10.16 35.39 3.71
C LYS A 315 -8.77 35.49 3.09
N LEU A 316 -8.10 34.36 3.03
CA LEU A 316 -6.88 34.15 2.25
C LEU A 316 -7.25 33.40 0.96
N SER A 317 -6.88 33.97 -0.19
CA SER A 317 -7.10 33.37 -1.48
C SER A 317 -6.42 32.00 -1.63
N ARG A 318 -6.81 31.22 -2.63
CA ARG A 318 -6.00 30.08 -3.07
C ARG A 318 -4.61 30.53 -3.46
N PRO A 319 -3.56 29.69 -3.28
CA PRO A 319 -2.22 30.03 -3.72
C PRO A 319 -2.19 30.21 -5.25
N ASN A 320 -1.52 31.26 -5.71
CA ASN A 320 -1.25 31.47 -7.13
C ASN A 320 -0.13 30.52 -7.62
N SER A 321 0.26 30.63 -8.89
CA SER A 321 1.36 29.83 -9.48
C SER A 321 2.72 29.98 -8.77
N GLU A 322 2.90 31.05 -7.99
CA GLU A 322 4.11 31.33 -7.20
C GLU A 322 3.95 30.91 -5.72
N GLY A 323 2.81 30.31 -5.36
CA GLY A 323 2.51 29.90 -3.98
C GLY A 323 2.08 31.04 -3.06
N LEU A 324 1.89 32.28 -3.59
CA LEU A 324 1.46 33.43 -2.82
C LEU A 324 -0.06 33.45 -2.66
N ARG A 325 -0.50 33.87 -1.47
CA ARG A 325 -1.92 34.08 -1.11
C ARG A 325 -2.16 35.56 -0.86
N THR A 326 -3.31 36.05 -1.24
CA THR A 326 -3.75 37.43 -0.96
C THR A 326 -4.79 37.45 0.15
N VAL A 327 -4.68 38.41 1.04
CA VAL A 327 -5.68 38.67 2.09
C VAL A 327 -6.76 39.58 1.49
N ARG A 328 -8.02 39.22 1.70
CA ARG A 328 -9.17 40.05 1.29
C ARG A 328 -10.26 40.00 2.34
N ASP A 329 -10.91 41.13 2.57
CA ASP A 329 -12.12 41.19 3.34
C ASP A 329 -13.31 41.09 2.39
N ILE A 330 -14.31 40.32 2.79
CA ILE A 330 -15.59 40.16 2.08
C ILE A 330 -16.72 40.40 3.08
N SER A 331 -17.78 41.07 2.64
CA SER A 331 -19.04 41.20 3.39
C SER A 331 -19.98 40.08 2.95
N VAL A 332 -20.54 39.36 3.89
CA VAL A 332 -21.46 38.25 3.67
C VAL A 332 -22.74 38.51 4.45
N THR A 333 -23.86 38.44 3.82
CA THR A 333 -25.16 38.40 4.50
C THR A 333 -25.44 36.98 4.91
N LEU A 334 -25.59 36.73 6.22
CA LEU A 334 -25.80 35.39 6.74
C LEU A 334 -27.23 34.91 6.51
N GLY A 335 -27.37 33.66 6.02
CA GLY A 335 -28.65 32.98 5.89
C GLY A 335 -29.20 32.47 7.23
N ASP A 336 -30.37 31.84 7.21
CA ASP A 336 -30.98 31.17 8.35
C ASP A 336 -30.71 29.66 8.26
N ARG A 337 -29.95 29.15 9.22
CA ARG A 337 -29.54 27.74 9.28
C ARG A 337 -30.73 26.79 9.37
N TYR A 338 -31.74 27.15 10.14
CA TYR A 338 -32.96 26.35 10.30
C TYR A 338 -33.73 26.28 8.97
N GLN A 339 -33.94 27.45 8.33
CA GLN A 339 -34.68 27.54 7.06
C GLN A 339 -33.96 26.78 5.94
N TYR A 340 -32.65 26.82 5.90
CA TYR A 340 -31.86 26.05 4.95
C TYR A 340 -32.15 24.54 5.05
N TYR A 341 -32.10 23.95 6.25
CA TYR A 341 -32.38 22.53 6.40
C TYR A 341 -33.83 22.14 6.12
N ILE A 342 -34.79 22.97 6.52
CA ILE A 342 -36.18 22.74 6.19
C ILE A 342 -36.42 22.85 4.68
N GLY A 343 -35.74 23.79 4.00
CA GLY A 343 -35.81 23.95 2.55
C GLY A 343 -35.34 22.72 1.75
N LEU A 344 -34.45 21.91 2.31
CA LEU A 344 -34.00 20.65 1.68
C LEU A 344 -35.11 19.58 1.59
N CYS A 345 -36.18 19.70 2.37
CA CYS A 345 -37.31 18.76 2.37
C CYS A 345 -38.29 18.93 1.21
N ASP A 346 -38.09 19.93 0.36
CA ASP A 346 -38.87 20.17 -0.89
C ASP A 346 -40.40 20.03 -0.69
N SER A 347 -40.93 20.52 0.46
CA SER A 347 -42.34 20.52 0.88
C SER A 347 -42.90 19.12 1.27
N ASP A 348 -42.07 18.12 1.47
CA ASP A 348 -42.50 16.83 2.04
C ASP A 348 -42.77 16.95 3.56
N ALA A 349 -44.02 16.80 3.95
CA ALA A 349 -44.46 17.00 5.34
C ALA A 349 -43.78 16.04 6.35
N VAL A 350 -43.49 14.80 5.92
CA VAL A 350 -42.81 13.81 6.80
C VAL A 350 -41.34 14.20 6.98
N CYS A 351 -40.67 14.61 5.91
CA CYS A 351 -39.30 15.08 5.97
C CYS A 351 -39.17 16.34 6.85
N VAL A 352 -40.13 17.28 6.73
CA VAL A 352 -40.14 18.51 7.55
C VAL A 352 -40.29 18.17 9.04
N GLU A 353 -41.23 17.28 9.42
CA GLU A 353 -41.45 16.87 10.82
C GLU A 353 -40.21 16.17 11.40
N ASP A 354 -39.63 15.24 10.66
CA ASP A 354 -38.40 14.53 11.08
C ASP A 354 -37.21 15.51 11.20
N THR A 355 -37.09 16.46 10.28
CA THR A 355 -36.02 17.48 10.29
C THR A 355 -36.19 18.45 11.45
N GLU A 356 -37.41 18.91 11.75
CA GLU A 356 -37.68 19.76 12.91
C GLU A 356 -37.27 19.10 14.24
N VAL A 357 -37.59 17.79 14.40
CA VAL A 357 -37.17 17.01 15.58
C VAL A 357 -35.65 16.96 15.68
N LEU A 358 -34.96 16.69 14.56
CA LEU A 358 -33.50 16.61 14.52
C LEU A 358 -32.85 17.98 14.84
N LEU A 359 -33.36 19.07 14.28
CA LEU A 359 -32.86 20.42 14.52
C LEU A 359 -33.03 20.83 15.98
N ALA A 360 -34.17 20.47 16.60
CA ALA A 360 -34.41 20.70 18.01
C ALA A 360 -33.43 19.90 18.91
N GLU A 361 -33.12 18.65 18.55
CA GLU A 361 -32.11 17.84 19.25
C GLU A 361 -30.70 18.43 19.11
N LEU A 362 -30.37 19.04 17.97
CA LEU A 362 -29.10 19.70 17.71
C LEU A 362 -29.01 21.12 18.27
N GLY A 363 -30.11 21.67 18.83
CA GLY A 363 -30.18 23.02 19.35
C GLY A 363 -30.11 24.10 18.28
N ILE A 364 -30.56 23.78 17.06
CA ILE A 364 -30.61 24.74 15.93
C ILE A 364 -31.99 25.40 15.91
N GLU A 365 -32.03 26.73 16.08
CA GLU A 365 -33.24 27.52 16.15
C GLU A 365 -33.38 28.47 14.95
N HIS A 366 -34.59 28.98 14.76
CA HIS A 366 -34.81 30.05 13.79
C HIS A 366 -33.97 31.28 14.12
N GLY A 367 -33.29 31.80 13.12
CA GLY A 367 -32.42 32.96 13.26
C GLY A 367 -30.98 32.64 13.50
N ASP A 368 -30.61 31.35 13.65
CA ASP A 368 -29.22 30.93 13.71
C ASP A 368 -28.48 31.25 12.41
N ALA A 369 -27.32 31.85 12.55
CA ALA A 369 -26.51 32.30 11.43
C ALA A 369 -26.02 31.16 10.57
N PHE A 370 -26.11 31.31 9.25
CA PHE A 370 -25.64 30.35 8.26
C PHE A 370 -24.80 31.03 7.19
N LEU A 371 -23.56 30.59 7.04
CA LEU A 371 -22.64 31.11 6.03
C LEU A 371 -22.91 30.57 4.61
N GLY A 372 -23.59 29.45 4.46
CA GLY A 372 -23.81 28.80 3.17
C GLY A 372 -22.60 28.01 2.66
N VAL A 373 -21.93 27.29 3.55
CA VAL A 373 -20.77 26.46 3.19
C VAL A 373 -20.96 25.01 3.63
N SER A 374 -20.30 24.09 2.93
CA SER A 374 -20.29 22.67 3.27
C SER A 374 -18.86 22.13 3.46
N GLY A 375 -18.74 21.09 4.30
CA GLY A 375 -17.45 20.43 4.54
C GLY A 375 -16.41 21.36 5.15
N LEU A 376 -16.82 22.11 6.19
CA LEU A 376 -15.95 23.03 6.91
C LEU A 376 -14.85 22.28 7.66
N ARG A 377 -13.59 22.71 7.52
CA ARG A 377 -12.40 22.07 8.13
C ARG A 377 -11.42 23.12 8.61
N SER A 378 -10.70 22.76 9.70
CA SER A 378 -9.54 23.54 10.13
C SER A 378 -8.36 23.33 9.20
N SER A 379 -7.64 24.40 8.87
CA SER A 379 -6.41 24.33 8.08
C SER A 379 -5.25 23.64 8.83
N SER A 380 -5.40 23.47 10.14
CA SER A 380 -4.46 22.82 11.04
C SER A 380 -4.72 21.34 11.30
N SER A 381 -5.77 20.77 10.70
CA SER A 381 -6.16 19.36 10.89
C SER A 381 -5.69 18.44 9.78
#